data_492d1ff99301018b2adcd906b9e2179c
#
_entry.id   492d1ff99301018b2adcd906b9e2179c
#
_cell.length_a   1.000
_cell.length_b   1.000
_cell.length_c   1.000
_cell.angle_alpha   90.00
_cell.angle_beta   90.00
_cell.angle_gamma   90.00
#
_symmetry.space_group_name_H-M   'P 1'
#
loop_
_entity.id
_entity.type
_entity.pdbx_description
1 polymer ?
#
loop_
_entity_poly.entity_id
_entity_poly.type
_entity_poly.pdbx_seq_one_letter_code
_entity_poly.pdbx_strand_id
1 'polypeptide(L)'
;MIRRVAVPILLAACALGWTHGLQGAEPERNFTPRALAAAVAEGNVAFERKDYGAARNAYNRVLALEPENLMGLVNLGMVEFYSGHPDKAEGLLKKAVRQRLESAPAWLTLGMIYMDRNEPDAALAALSQAMLQDPRNARTHNFLGVVMGRRGWIEGAQHELRRAVELDPSYADAHYNLAVFYLEEKPPATELARRHYQKSIELGVEKNPQMEKLFSAPPKTP
;
A
#
# COMPACT_ATOMS: atom_id res chain seq x y z
N MET A 1 55.29 26.96 16.04
CA MET A 1 55.10 28.20 16.84
C MET A 1 53.65 28.60 16.78
N ILE A 2 52.89 28.28 17.79
CA ILE A 2 51.46 28.55 17.83
C ILE A 2 51.14 29.29 19.09
N ARG A 3 50.69 30.52 19.00
CA ARG A 3 50.29 31.35 20.13
C ARG A 3 48.78 31.09 20.43
N ARG A 4 48.54 30.66 21.64
CA ARG A 4 47.20 30.66 22.27
C ARG A 4 46.88 32.09 22.71
N VAL A 5 45.67 32.56 22.37
CA VAL A 5 45.07 33.77 22.94
C VAL A 5 43.89 33.35 23.79
N ALA A 6 43.95 33.61 25.07
CA ALA A 6 42.88 33.45 26.03
C ALA A 6 42.01 34.72 26.02
N VAL A 7 40.69 34.56 26.12
CA VAL A 7 39.73 35.65 26.28
C VAL A 7 39.05 35.50 27.65
N PRO A 8 38.96 36.56 28.44
CA PRO A 8 38.49 36.47 29.82
C PRO A 8 36.94 36.49 29.92
N ILE A 9 36.49 35.77 30.93
CA ILE A 9 35.14 35.77 31.43
C ILE A 9 34.81 37.09 32.14
N LEU A 10 33.74 37.75 31.71
CA LEU A 10 33.16 38.85 32.44
C LEU A 10 31.79 38.42 33.03
N LEU A 11 31.75 38.22 34.33
CA LEU A 11 30.55 38.14 35.14
C LEU A 11 29.98 39.54 35.36
N ALA A 12 28.76 39.80 34.98
CA ALA A 12 27.99 40.94 35.47
C ALA A 12 26.61 40.44 35.89
N ALA A 13 26.44 40.38 37.20
CA ALA A 13 25.14 40.22 37.84
C ALA A 13 24.38 41.54 37.78
N CYS A 14 23.16 41.54 37.25
CA CYS A 14 22.14 42.53 37.51
C CYS A 14 20.84 41.85 37.85
N ALA A 15 20.54 41.82 39.14
CA ALA A 15 19.22 41.54 39.63
C ALA A 15 18.32 42.74 39.42
N LEU A 16 17.22 42.59 38.70
CA LEU A 16 16.02 43.42 38.81
C LEU A 16 14.82 42.57 38.42
N GLY A 17 13.89 42.47 39.33
CA GLY A 17 12.68 41.71 39.24
C GLY A 17 11.77 42.13 38.11
N TRP A 18 11.19 41.13 37.50
CA TRP A 18 10.00 41.28 36.68
C TRP A 18 8.95 40.28 37.12
N THR A 19 7.87 40.88 37.48
CA THR A 19 6.59 40.32 37.88
C THR A 19 6.02 39.37 36.86
N HIS A 20 5.42 38.30 37.37
CA HIS A 20 4.44 37.40 36.83
C HIS A 20 3.74 37.86 35.54
N GLY A 21 4.20 37.35 34.40
CA GLY A 21 3.38 37.13 33.23
C GLY A 21 2.88 35.70 33.28
N LEU A 22 1.59 35.51 33.38
CA LEU A 22 0.91 34.24 33.18
C LEU A 22 1.29 33.70 31.77
N GLN A 23 2.35 32.91 31.70
CA GLN A 23 2.54 32.00 30.61
C GLN A 23 1.40 31.00 30.75
N GLY A 24 0.41 31.15 29.80
CA GLY A 24 -0.54 30.11 29.59
C GLY A 24 0.23 28.82 29.31
N ALA A 25 0.20 27.93 30.26
CA ALA A 25 0.63 26.55 30.06
C ALA A 25 -0.16 26.08 28.85
N GLU A 26 0.50 25.86 27.71
CA GLU A 26 -0.08 25.03 26.69
C GLU A 26 -0.52 23.75 27.39
N PRO A 27 -1.77 23.29 27.22
CA PRO A 27 -2.20 22.07 27.87
C PRO A 27 -1.20 21.01 27.45
N GLU A 28 -0.38 20.54 28.40
CA GLU A 28 0.40 19.31 28.22
C GLU A 28 -0.60 18.31 27.66
N ARG A 29 -0.48 18.01 26.37
CA ARG A 29 -1.28 16.98 25.74
C ARG A 29 -0.86 15.69 26.39
N ASN A 30 -1.50 15.31 27.50
CA ASN A 30 -1.37 14.00 28.14
C ASN A 30 -1.89 12.94 27.18
N PHE A 31 -1.13 12.72 26.11
CA PHE A 31 -1.38 11.65 25.15
C PHE A 31 -0.99 10.34 25.79
N THR A 32 -1.97 9.73 26.44
CA THR A 32 -1.74 8.42 27.00
C THR A 32 -1.53 7.43 25.85
N PRO A 33 -0.52 6.55 25.92
CA PRO A 33 -0.33 5.46 24.94
C PRO A 33 -1.62 4.66 24.71
N ARG A 34 -2.52 4.66 25.72
CA ARG A 34 -3.85 4.05 25.65
C ARG A 34 -4.78 4.75 24.65
N ALA A 35 -4.76 6.08 24.54
CA ALA A 35 -5.59 6.82 23.59
C ALA A 35 -5.15 6.57 22.15
N LEU A 36 -3.84 6.52 21.91
CA LEU A 36 -3.27 6.17 20.62
C LEU A 36 -3.66 4.74 20.20
N ALA A 37 -3.43 3.77 21.09
CA ALA A 37 -3.79 2.37 20.84
C ALA A 37 -5.28 2.19 20.57
N ALA A 38 -6.14 2.88 21.32
CA ALA A 38 -7.59 2.86 21.10
C ALA A 38 -7.97 3.40 19.71
N ALA A 39 -7.40 4.54 19.30
CA ALA A 39 -7.68 5.12 18.01
C ALA A 39 -7.21 4.21 16.85
N VAL A 40 -6.05 3.57 16.98
CA VAL A 40 -5.58 2.57 16.01
C VAL A 40 -6.54 1.39 15.93
N ALA A 41 -6.94 0.81 17.06
CA ALA A 41 -7.85 -0.33 17.10
C ALA A 41 -9.21 -0.01 16.48
N GLU A 42 -9.80 1.14 16.80
CA GLU A 42 -11.04 1.61 16.18
C GLU A 42 -10.89 1.77 14.67
N GLY A 43 -9.79 2.36 14.20
CA GLY A 43 -9.50 2.52 12.78
C GLY A 43 -9.40 1.19 12.05
N ASN A 44 -8.70 0.22 12.63
CA ASN A 44 -8.56 -1.12 12.05
C ASN A 44 -9.93 -1.82 11.92
N VAL A 45 -10.73 -1.82 12.97
CA VAL A 45 -12.08 -2.43 12.96
C VAL A 45 -12.99 -1.75 11.94
N ALA A 46 -12.95 -0.42 11.85
CA ALA A 46 -13.74 0.31 10.86
C ALA A 46 -13.28 0.01 9.42
N PHE A 47 -11.96 -0.08 9.19
CA PHE A 47 -11.41 -0.43 7.89
C PHE A 47 -11.82 -1.84 7.43
N GLU A 48 -11.75 -2.84 8.32
CA GLU A 48 -12.20 -4.20 8.04
C GLU A 48 -13.68 -4.27 7.66
N ARG A 49 -14.50 -3.42 8.28
CA ARG A 49 -15.94 -3.28 7.96
C ARG A 49 -16.20 -2.44 6.71
N LYS A 50 -15.16 -1.94 6.06
CA LYS A 50 -15.23 -0.99 4.93
C LYS A 50 -15.94 0.32 5.28
N ASP A 51 -16.05 0.66 6.58
CA ASP A 51 -16.49 1.96 7.04
C ASP A 51 -15.31 2.94 6.98
N TYR A 52 -15.03 3.38 5.75
CA TYR A 52 -13.90 4.27 5.50
C TYR A 52 -14.07 5.65 6.15
N GLY A 53 -15.31 6.05 6.45
CA GLY A 53 -15.61 7.28 7.19
C GLY A 53 -15.14 7.21 8.63
N ALA A 54 -15.54 6.16 9.35
CA ALA A 54 -15.11 5.94 10.72
C ALA A 54 -13.59 5.66 10.79
N ALA A 55 -13.05 4.87 9.87
CA ALA A 55 -11.61 4.60 9.81
C ALA A 55 -10.79 5.88 9.63
N ARG A 56 -11.19 6.77 8.71
CA ARG A 56 -10.57 8.08 8.49
C ARG A 56 -10.54 8.91 9.78
N ASN A 57 -11.68 9.00 10.47
CA ASN A 57 -11.77 9.76 11.72
C ASN A 57 -10.84 9.20 12.79
N ALA A 58 -10.76 7.89 12.92
CA ALA A 58 -9.89 7.23 13.87
C ALA A 58 -8.40 7.46 13.56
N TYR A 59 -7.96 7.27 12.32
CA TYR A 59 -6.56 7.50 11.95
C TYR A 59 -6.16 8.98 11.94
N ASN A 60 -7.10 9.90 11.67
CA ASN A 60 -6.85 11.33 11.88
C ASN A 60 -6.58 11.64 13.35
N ARG A 61 -7.25 10.97 14.31
CA ARG A 61 -6.93 11.10 15.73
C ARG A 61 -5.53 10.56 16.02
N VAL A 62 -5.13 9.44 15.41
CA VAL A 62 -3.74 8.94 15.53
C VAL A 62 -2.74 10.02 15.10
N LEU A 63 -2.94 10.63 13.92
CA LEU A 63 -2.04 11.66 13.40
C LEU A 63 -2.14 13.01 14.12
N ALA A 64 -3.27 13.29 14.79
CA ALA A 64 -3.39 14.46 15.67
C ALA A 64 -2.57 14.26 16.96
N LEU A 65 -2.46 13.02 17.44
CA LEU A 65 -1.64 12.64 18.60
C LEU A 65 -0.15 12.61 18.22
N GLU A 66 0.16 11.92 17.12
CA GLU A 66 1.52 11.72 16.62
C GLU A 66 1.54 11.99 15.08
N PRO A 67 1.87 13.22 14.65
CA PRO A 67 1.81 13.61 13.23
C PRO A 67 2.69 12.78 12.29
N GLU A 68 3.71 12.14 12.83
CA GLU A 68 4.66 11.29 12.11
C GLU A 68 4.43 9.79 12.37
N ASN A 69 3.31 9.41 12.99
CA ASN A 69 3.02 8.00 13.26
C ASN A 69 2.91 7.21 11.96
N LEU A 70 3.86 6.31 11.74
CA LEU A 70 3.96 5.53 10.49
C LEU A 70 2.69 4.73 10.21
N MET A 71 2.14 4.06 11.22
CA MET A 71 0.91 3.27 11.07
C MET A 71 -0.28 4.18 10.72
N GLY A 72 -0.39 5.35 11.37
CA GLY A 72 -1.40 6.34 11.07
C GLY A 72 -1.32 6.84 9.63
N LEU A 73 -0.11 7.15 9.14
CA LEU A 73 0.12 7.59 7.75
C LEU A 73 -0.24 6.50 6.74
N VAL A 74 0.22 5.27 6.96
CA VAL A 74 -0.05 4.14 6.05
C VAL A 74 -1.54 3.81 6.02
N ASN A 75 -2.16 3.64 7.18
CA ASN A 75 -3.55 3.22 7.26
C ASN A 75 -4.51 4.32 6.76
N LEU A 76 -4.24 5.59 7.09
CA LEU A 76 -5.02 6.69 6.51
C LEU A 76 -4.83 6.77 4.99
N GLY A 77 -3.61 6.56 4.51
CA GLY A 77 -3.33 6.49 3.07
C GLY A 77 -4.13 5.38 2.38
N MET A 78 -4.21 4.20 2.98
CA MET A 78 -5.05 3.11 2.46
C MET A 78 -6.54 3.48 2.49
N VAL A 79 -7.02 4.08 3.58
CA VAL A 79 -8.42 4.56 3.67
C VAL A 79 -8.74 5.58 2.58
N GLU A 80 -7.84 6.55 2.35
CA GLU A 80 -8.05 7.55 1.30
C GLU A 80 -8.07 6.91 -0.09
N PHE A 81 -7.19 5.94 -0.37
CA PHE A 81 -7.20 5.21 -1.63
C PHE A 81 -8.52 4.48 -1.87
N TYR A 82 -8.97 3.66 -0.90
CA TYR A 82 -10.23 2.91 -1.02
C TYR A 82 -11.49 3.80 -0.98
N SER A 83 -11.34 5.05 -0.55
CA SER A 83 -12.42 6.06 -0.60
C SER A 83 -12.43 6.87 -1.90
N GLY A 84 -11.56 6.56 -2.86
CA GLY A 84 -11.49 7.27 -4.14
C GLY A 84 -10.74 8.62 -4.09
N HIS A 85 -9.81 8.78 -3.15
CA HIS A 85 -8.98 9.98 -3.03
C HIS A 85 -7.48 9.64 -3.24
N PRO A 86 -7.07 9.18 -4.45
CA PRO A 86 -5.72 8.67 -4.70
C PRO A 86 -4.63 9.73 -4.48
N ASP A 87 -4.89 11.01 -4.71
CA ASP A 87 -3.89 12.07 -4.52
C ASP A 87 -3.56 12.28 -3.02
N LYS A 88 -4.57 12.24 -2.16
CA LYS A 88 -4.37 12.31 -0.71
C LYS A 88 -3.65 11.06 -0.20
N ALA A 89 -4.06 9.90 -0.70
CA ALA A 89 -3.42 8.62 -0.38
C ALA A 89 -1.93 8.65 -0.73
N GLU A 90 -1.60 9.07 -1.94
CA GLU A 90 -0.20 9.17 -2.39
C GLU A 90 0.63 10.09 -1.50
N GLY A 91 0.11 11.27 -1.13
CA GLY A 91 0.80 12.20 -0.24
C GLY A 91 1.15 11.57 1.11
N LEU A 92 0.20 10.88 1.74
CA LEU A 92 0.38 10.20 3.02
C LEU A 92 1.36 9.02 2.90
N LEU A 93 1.19 8.20 1.88
CA LEU A 93 2.04 7.02 1.67
C LEU A 93 3.47 7.39 1.30
N LYS A 94 3.68 8.42 0.48
CA LYS A 94 5.02 8.97 0.22
C LYS A 94 5.69 9.52 1.47
N LYS A 95 4.92 10.15 2.37
CA LYS A 95 5.44 10.57 3.67
C LYS A 95 5.87 9.37 4.51
N ALA A 96 5.06 8.32 4.53
CA ALA A 96 5.36 7.08 5.24
C ALA A 96 6.65 6.41 4.75
N VAL A 97 6.79 6.20 3.43
CA VAL A 97 7.97 5.51 2.87
C VAL A 97 9.25 6.35 2.92
N ARG A 98 9.16 7.68 3.02
CA ARG A 98 10.33 8.53 3.29
C ARG A 98 10.86 8.35 4.71
N GLN A 99 9.99 8.07 5.68
CA GLN A 99 10.38 7.80 7.06
C GLN A 99 10.94 6.38 7.20
N ARG A 100 10.29 5.41 6.57
CA ARG A 100 10.66 4.00 6.64
C ARG A 100 10.38 3.32 5.31
N LEU A 101 11.43 2.92 4.64
CA LEU A 101 11.37 2.23 3.34
C LEU A 101 10.75 0.82 3.44
N GLU A 102 10.79 0.20 4.62
CA GLU A 102 10.34 -1.19 4.86
C GLU A 102 8.82 -1.33 5.00
N SER A 103 8.04 -0.35 4.57
CA SER A 103 6.58 -0.43 4.64
C SER A 103 5.98 -1.08 3.39
N ALA A 104 5.90 -2.41 3.36
CA ALA A 104 5.28 -3.16 2.25
C ALA A 104 3.84 -2.69 1.92
N PRO A 105 2.93 -2.46 2.90
CA PRO A 105 1.58 -1.98 2.59
C PRO A 105 1.56 -0.59 1.93
N ALA A 106 2.48 0.31 2.30
CA ALA A 106 2.56 1.62 1.67
C ALA A 106 3.01 1.51 0.21
N TRP A 107 4.05 0.72 -0.06
CA TRP A 107 4.53 0.49 -1.41
C TRP A 107 3.51 -0.23 -2.29
N LEU A 108 2.81 -1.24 -1.75
CA LEU A 108 1.75 -1.93 -2.47
C LEU A 108 0.63 -0.94 -2.87
N THR A 109 0.18 -0.11 -1.94
CA THR A 109 -0.89 0.85 -2.23
C THR A 109 -0.44 1.94 -3.21
N LEU A 110 0.81 2.42 -3.13
CA LEU A 110 1.38 3.30 -4.14
C LEU A 110 1.40 2.64 -5.52
N GLY A 111 1.79 1.37 -5.59
CA GLY A 111 1.74 0.61 -6.84
C GLY A 111 0.34 0.53 -7.44
N MET A 112 -0.68 0.30 -6.62
CA MET A 112 -2.09 0.30 -7.05
C MET A 112 -2.53 1.67 -7.57
N ILE A 113 -2.16 2.77 -6.88
CA ILE A 113 -2.44 4.15 -7.33
C ILE A 113 -1.83 4.39 -8.71
N TYR A 114 -0.57 4.00 -8.93
CA TYR A 114 0.10 4.18 -10.22
C TYR A 114 -0.48 3.30 -11.33
N MET A 115 -0.97 2.10 -11.00
CA MET A 115 -1.72 1.27 -11.95
C MET A 115 -3.01 1.93 -12.41
N ASP A 116 -3.78 2.51 -11.48
CA ASP A 116 -5.04 3.20 -11.78
C ASP A 116 -4.81 4.45 -12.65
N ARG A 117 -3.68 5.12 -12.49
CA ARG A 117 -3.26 6.26 -13.33
C ARG A 117 -2.63 5.85 -14.65
N ASN A 118 -2.49 4.55 -14.92
CA ASN A 118 -1.79 4.03 -16.09
C ASN A 118 -0.31 4.49 -16.19
N GLU A 119 0.36 4.50 -15.04
CA GLU A 119 1.78 4.81 -14.88
C GLU A 119 2.59 3.52 -14.61
N PRO A 120 2.81 2.67 -15.63
CA PRO A 120 3.31 1.31 -15.42
C PRO A 120 4.73 1.23 -14.86
N ASP A 121 5.61 2.20 -15.17
CA ASP A 121 6.97 2.21 -14.66
C ASP A 121 7.00 2.55 -13.16
N ALA A 122 6.20 3.53 -12.74
CA ALA A 122 6.05 3.87 -11.33
C ALA A 122 5.38 2.73 -10.54
N ALA A 123 4.35 2.10 -11.13
CA ALA A 123 3.70 0.95 -10.54
C ALA A 123 4.67 -0.22 -10.34
N LEU A 124 5.47 -0.55 -11.37
CA LEU A 124 6.46 -1.61 -11.29
C LEU A 124 7.51 -1.32 -10.20
N ALA A 125 8.02 -0.10 -10.14
CA ALA A 125 8.99 0.30 -9.12
C ALA A 125 8.41 0.16 -7.69
N ALA A 126 7.20 0.67 -7.46
CA ALA A 126 6.55 0.60 -6.15
C ALA A 126 6.22 -0.85 -5.75
N LEU A 127 5.66 -1.65 -6.67
CA LEU A 127 5.32 -3.05 -6.41
C LEU A 127 6.57 -3.91 -6.18
N SER A 128 7.68 -3.62 -6.87
CA SER A 128 8.96 -4.29 -6.62
C SER A 128 9.49 -3.99 -5.22
N GLN A 129 9.34 -2.74 -4.74
CA GLN A 129 9.66 -2.41 -3.35
C GLN A 129 8.76 -3.17 -2.36
N ALA A 130 7.45 -3.24 -2.63
CA ALA A 130 6.53 -4.01 -1.80
C ALA A 130 6.94 -5.49 -1.72
N MET A 131 7.30 -6.10 -2.86
CA MET A 131 7.76 -7.49 -2.94
C MET A 131 9.06 -7.71 -2.15
N LEU A 132 10.01 -6.79 -2.21
CA LEU A 132 11.26 -6.88 -1.44
C LEU A 132 11.01 -6.88 0.07
N GLN A 133 10.00 -6.13 0.53
CA GLN A 133 9.67 -6.02 1.96
C GLN A 133 8.79 -7.19 2.46
N ASP A 134 7.89 -7.67 1.60
CA ASP A 134 7.03 -8.83 1.90
C ASP A 134 6.93 -9.76 0.68
N PRO A 135 7.91 -10.68 0.51
CA PRO A 135 7.96 -11.59 -0.64
C PRO A 135 6.91 -12.70 -0.58
N ARG A 136 6.09 -12.76 0.47
CA ARG A 136 5.00 -13.73 0.60
C ARG A 136 3.61 -13.13 0.44
N ASN A 137 3.52 -11.89 0.01
CA ASN A 137 2.26 -11.22 -0.21
C ASN A 137 1.68 -11.56 -1.59
N ALA A 138 0.67 -12.42 -1.62
CA ALA A 138 0.00 -12.85 -2.86
C ALA A 138 -0.54 -11.67 -3.69
N ARG A 139 -1.04 -10.62 -3.03
CA ARG A 139 -1.55 -9.43 -3.72
C ARG A 139 -0.46 -8.68 -4.48
N THR A 140 0.72 -8.55 -3.87
CA THR A 140 1.88 -7.90 -4.52
C THR A 140 2.26 -8.64 -5.79
N HIS A 141 2.38 -9.98 -5.72
CA HIS A 141 2.66 -10.82 -6.88
C HIS A 141 1.58 -10.71 -7.96
N ASN A 142 0.30 -10.69 -7.58
CA ASN A 142 -0.79 -10.50 -8.53
C ASN A 142 -0.68 -9.15 -9.26
N PHE A 143 -0.46 -8.05 -8.55
CA PHE A 143 -0.35 -6.74 -9.18
C PHE A 143 0.92 -6.60 -10.03
N LEU A 144 2.06 -7.17 -9.60
CA LEU A 144 3.27 -7.25 -10.44
C LEU A 144 2.98 -7.99 -11.75
N GLY A 145 2.33 -9.15 -11.67
CA GLY A 145 1.95 -9.91 -12.86
C GLY A 145 1.07 -9.10 -13.81
N VAL A 146 0.06 -8.40 -13.30
CA VAL A 146 -0.81 -7.55 -14.13
C VAL A 146 -0.02 -6.41 -14.80
N VAL A 147 0.88 -5.73 -14.07
CA VAL A 147 1.69 -4.65 -14.65
C VAL A 147 2.65 -5.18 -15.71
N MET A 148 3.31 -6.31 -15.46
CA MET A 148 4.20 -6.97 -16.42
C MET A 148 3.45 -7.38 -17.68
N GLY A 149 2.26 -7.97 -17.53
CA GLY A 149 1.42 -8.36 -18.66
C GLY A 149 0.99 -7.17 -19.53
N ARG A 150 0.55 -6.07 -18.91
CA ARG A 150 0.24 -4.82 -19.63
C ARG A 150 1.44 -4.25 -20.41
N ARG A 151 2.66 -4.59 -19.99
CA ARG A 151 3.91 -4.25 -20.70
C ARG A 151 4.28 -5.27 -21.79
N GLY A 152 3.49 -6.32 -21.96
CA GLY A 152 3.77 -7.41 -22.91
C GLY A 152 4.78 -8.44 -22.39
N TRP A 153 5.16 -8.40 -21.12
CA TRP A 153 6.09 -9.36 -20.51
C TRP A 153 5.31 -10.59 -20.00
N ILE A 154 4.74 -11.33 -20.93
CA ILE A 154 3.76 -12.39 -20.64
C ILE A 154 4.32 -13.49 -19.75
N GLU A 155 5.54 -13.96 -20.02
CA GLU A 155 6.20 -14.98 -19.19
C GLU A 155 6.44 -14.50 -17.73
N GLY A 156 6.90 -13.25 -17.59
CA GLY A 156 7.05 -12.62 -16.28
C GLY A 156 5.72 -12.46 -15.54
N ALA A 157 4.68 -12.04 -16.27
CA ALA A 157 3.34 -11.92 -15.72
C ALA A 157 2.83 -13.27 -15.17
N GLN A 158 2.96 -14.33 -15.94
CA GLN A 158 2.56 -15.66 -15.51
C GLN A 158 3.38 -16.19 -14.34
N HIS A 159 4.67 -15.91 -14.32
CA HIS A 159 5.52 -16.29 -13.19
C HIS A 159 5.00 -15.66 -11.89
N GLU A 160 4.78 -14.35 -11.89
CA GLU A 160 4.29 -13.63 -10.71
C GLU A 160 2.87 -14.08 -10.32
N LEU A 161 1.98 -14.28 -11.30
CA LEU A 161 0.62 -14.74 -11.02
C LEU A 161 0.58 -16.19 -10.51
N ARG A 162 1.43 -17.10 -11.01
CA ARG A 162 1.58 -18.43 -10.41
C ARG A 162 2.03 -18.33 -8.97
N ARG A 163 2.99 -17.43 -8.70
CA ARG A 163 3.42 -17.21 -7.31
C ARG A 163 2.29 -16.68 -6.42
N ALA A 164 1.42 -15.80 -6.96
CA ALA A 164 0.24 -15.32 -6.23
C ALA A 164 -0.72 -16.46 -5.85
N VAL A 165 -1.05 -17.36 -6.79
CA VAL A 165 -1.96 -18.49 -6.51
C VAL A 165 -1.32 -19.61 -5.68
N GLU A 166 0.00 -19.75 -5.68
CA GLU A 166 0.73 -20.62 -4.75
C GLU A 166 0.66 -20.11 -3.31
N LEU A 167 0.80 -18.79 -3.13
CA LEU A 167 0.76 -18.15 -1.82
C LEU A 167 -0.65 -18.08 -1.25
N ASP A 168 -1.64 -17.84 -2.11
CA ASP A 168 -3.07 -17.85 -1.76
C ASP A 168 -3.88 -18.56 -2.85
N PRO A 169 -4.14 -19.88 -2.70
CA PRO A 169 -4.94 -20.65 -3.63
C PRO A 169 -6.42 -20.22 -3.71
N SER A 170 -6.87 -19.35 -2.80
CA SER A 170 -8.23 -18.79 -2.81
C SER A 170 -8.30 -17.39 -3.43
N TYR A 171 -7.19 -16.86 -3.95
CA TYR A 171 -7.16 -15.54 -4.56
C TYR A 171 -7.79 -15.54 -5.96
N ALA A 172 -9.08 -15.27 -6.00
CA ALA A 172 -9.91 -15.34 -7.20
C ALA A 172 -9.37 -14.50 -8.38
N ASP A 173 -8.97 -13.25 -8.12
CA ASP A 173 -8.45 -12.35 -9.16
C ASP A 173 -7.14 -12.85 -9.75
N ALA A 174 -6.26 -13.45 -8.95
CA ALA A 174 -5.00 -14.01 -9.44
C ALA A 174 -5.24 -15.19 -10.40
N HIS A 175 -6.20 -16.05 -10.09
CA HIS A 175 -6.62 -17.11 -11.00
C HIS A 175 -7.21 -16.55 -12.31
N TYR A 176 -8.07 -15.53 -12.22
CA TYR A 176 -8.62 -14.88 -13.40
C TYR A 176 -7.52 -14.26 -14.28
N ASN A 177 -6.63 -13.48 -13.70
CA ASN A 177 -5.53 -12.83 -14.39
C ASN A 177 -4.58 -13.86 -15.04
N LEU A 178 -4.28 -14.96 -14.34
CA LEU A 178 -3.45 -16.03 -14.89
C LEU A 178 -4.12 -16.69 -16.11
N ALA A 179 -5.45 -16.88 -16.07
CA ALA A 179 -6.19 -17.39 -17.22
C ALA A 179 -6.10 -16.45 -18.43
N VAL A 180 -6.19 -15.13 -18.21
CA VAL A 180 -6.04 -14.13 -19.27
C VAL A 180 -4.67 -14.24 -19.94
N PHE A 181 -3.59 -14.26 -19.17
CA PHE A 181 -2.23 -14.30 -19.73
C PHE A 181 -1.85 -15.65 -20.33
N TYR A 182 -2.48 -16.77 -19.95
CA TYR A 182 -2.34 -18.04 -20.67
C TYR A 182 -3.01 -17.99 -22.06
N LEU A 183 -4.09 -17.20 -22.23
CA LEU A 183 -4.69 -17.00 -23.54
C LEU A 183 -3.86 -16.07 -24.46
N GLU A 184 -3.01 -15.23 -23.88
CA GLU A 184 -2.12 -14.33 -24.64
C GLU A 184 -0.83 -15.00 -25.12
N GLU A 185 -0.55 -16.22 -24.67
CA GLU A 185 0.57 -17.02 -25.19
C GLU A 185 0.45 -17.30 -26.69
N LYS A 186 1.58 -17.59 -27.32
CA LYS A 186 1.63 -17.96 -28.74
C LYS A 186 2.38 -19.29 -28.91
N PRO A 187 1.68 -20.44 -29.11
CA PRO A 187 0.22 -20.61 -29.12
C PRO A 187 -0.43 -20.48 -27.73
N PRO A 188 -1.73 -20.15 -27.66
CA PRO A 188 -2.43 -20.01 -26.37
C PRO A 188 -2.48 -21.33 -25.59
N ALA A 189 -2.19 -21.25 -24.28
CA ALA A 189 -2.30 -22.38 -23.37
C ALA A 189 -3.76 -22.56 -22.88
N THR A 190 -4.67 -22.86 -23.81
CA THR A 190 -6.13 -22.82 -23.60
C THR A 190 -6.62 -23.67 -22.44
N GLU A 191 -6.05 -24.88 -22.24
CA GLU A 191 -6.48 -25.77 -21.15
C GLU A 191 -6.05 -25.25 -19.77
N LEU A 192 -4.86 -24.67 -19.65
CA LEU A 192 -4.41 -24.00 -18.41
C LEU A 192 -5.29 -22.78 -18.13
N ALA A 193 -5.55 -21.97 -19.14
CA ALA A 193 -6.44 -20.82 -19.04
C ALA A 193 -7.83 -21.22 -18.53
N ARG A 194 -8.41 -22.28 -19.12
CA ARG A 194 -9.74 -22.80 -18.74
C ARG A 194 -9.77 -23.22 -17.27
N ARG A 195 -8.76 -23.96 -16.80
CA ARG A 195 -8.68 -24.41 -15.40
C ARG A 195 -8.65 -23.24 -14.43
N HIS A 196 -7.81 -22.27 -14.70
CA HIS A 196 -7.68 -21.09 -13.82
C HIS A 196 -8.93 -20.21 -13.89
N TYR A 197 -9.52 -20.02 -15.06
CA TYR A 197 -10.79 -19.31 -15.20
C TYR A 197 -11.91 -19.99 -14.42
N GLN A 198 -12.04 -21.30 -14.55
CA GLN A 198 -13.03 -22.08 -13.79
C GLN A 198 -12.83 -21.91 -12.28
N LYS A 199 -11.57 -21.98 -11.82
CA LYS A 199 -11.24 -21.76 -10.42
C LYS A 199 -11.62 -20.37 -9.93
N SER A 200 -11.41 -19.32 -10.75
CA SER A 200 -11.82 -17.97 -10.40
C SER A 200 -13.35 -17.85 -10.22
N ILE A 201 -14.12 -18.51 -11.09
CA ILE A 201 -15.60 -18.55 -10.98
C ILE A 201 -16.03 -19.27 -9.69
N GLU A 202 -15.44 -20.42 -9.37
CA GLU A 202 -15.70 -21.13 -8.10
C GLU A 202 -15.44 -20.26 -6.87
N LEU A 203 -14.46 -19.35 -6.97
CA LEU A 203 -14.08 -18.39 -5.93
C LEU A 203 -14.90 -17.10 -5.96
N GLY A 204 -15.89 -16.98 -6.86
CA GLY A 204 -16.86 -15.89 -6.86
C GLY A 204 -16.63 -14.80 -7.90
N VAL A 205 -15.69 -14.96 -8.84
CA VAL A 205 -15.56 -14.04 -9.98
C VAL A 205 -16.74 -14.23 -10.92
N GLU A 206 -17.32 -13.15 -11.41
CA GLU A 206 -18.40 -13.19 -12.38
C GLU A 206 -17.92 -13.77 -13.72
N LYS A 207 -18.81 -14.52 -14.39
CA LYS A 207 -18.51 -15.10 -15.70
C LYS A 207 -18.28 -14.02 -16.74
N ASN A 208 -17.20 -14.15 -17.49
CA ASN A 208 -16.90 -13.30 -18.64
C ASN A 208 -17.42 -13.96 -19.93
N PRO A 209 -18.44 -13.38 -20.61
CA PRO A 209 -19.04 -13.99 -21.79
C PRO A 209 -18.06 -14.23 -22.94
N GLN A 210 -17.01 -13.41 -23.04
CA GLN A 210 -15.99 -13.57 -24.10
C GLN A 210 -15.12 -14.79 -23.82
N MET A 211 -14.70 -14.99 -22.56
CA MET A 211 -13.94 -16.18 -22.16
C MET A 211 -14.79 -17.45 -22.28
N GLU A 212 -16.05 -17.41 -21.87
CA GLU A 212 -17.00 -18.53 -22.03
C GLU A 212 -17.10 -18.95 -23.51
N LYS A 213 -17.21 -17.98 -24.42
CA LYS A 213 -17.25 -18.24 -25.88
C LYS A 213 -15.95 -18.86 -26.38
N LEU A 214 -14.79 -18.39 -25.91
CA LEU A 214 -13.49 -18.96 -26.29
C LEU A 214 -13.37 -20.42 -25.83
N PHE A 215 -13.83 -20.74 -24.64
CA PHE A 215 -13.74 -22.07 -24.08
C PHE A 215 -14.80 -23.05 -24.58
N SER A 216 -15.92 -22.56 -25.14
CA SER A 216 -16.95 -23.39 -25.76
C SER A 216 -16.65 -23.72 -27.24
N ALA A 217 -15.73 -23.00 -27.87
CA ALA A 217 -15.33 -23.30 -29.25
C ALA A 217 -14.64 -24.68 -29.32
N PRO A 218 -14.97 -25.51 -30.31
CA PRO A 218 -14.26 -26.78 -30.56
C PRO A 218 -12.77 -26.48 -30.81
N PRO A 219 -11.85 -27.37 -30.38
CA PRO A 219 -10.43 -27.19 -30.64
C PRO A 219 -10.22 -27.02 -32.14
N LYS A 220 -9.51 -25.96 -32.51
CA LYS A 220 -9.08 -25.79 -33.89
C LYS A 220 -8.21 -26.98 -34.24
N THR A 221 -8.74 -27.88 -35.09
CA THR A 221 -7.94 -28.96 -35.68
C THR A 221 -6.79 -28.35 -36.47
N PRO A 222 -5.57 -28.88 -36.32
CA PRO A 222 -4.37 -28.38 -36.97
C PRO A 222 -4.47 -28.42 -38.51
#